data_7cad0319238d86edea7ee82acfed587f
#
_entry.id   7cad0319238d86edea7ee82acfed587f
#
_cell.length_a   1.000
_cell.length_b   1.000
_cell.length_c   1.000
_cell.angle_alpha   90.00
_cell.angle_beta   90.00
_cell.angle_gamma   90.00
#
_symmetry.space_group_name_H-M   'P 1'
#
loop_
_entity.id
_entity.type
_entity.pdbx_description
1 polymer ?
#
loop_
_entity_poly.entity_id
_entity_poly.type
_entity_poly.pdbx_seq_one_letter_code
_entity_poly.pdbx_strand_id
1 'polypeptide(L)'
;MVNLVDVKNRVILQRDDGRKLEIDLLAASKDNRLITVEVKKTKAKTGPRIIEDFLEKVDLLTRKNPGEPVVPMVLSLGGFTGEAEKLCREKEISITEEIKLW
;
A
#
# COMPACT_ATOMS: atom_id res chain seq x y z
N MET A 1 -17.45 -6.90 3.01
CA MET A 1 -17.23 -5.66 2.26
C MET A 1 -16.81 -4.55 3.20
N VAL A 2 -15.78 -3.81 2.84
CA VAL A 2 -15.32 -2.66 3.63
C VAL A 2 -16.07 -1.42 3.14
N ASN A 3 -16.72 -0.70 4.05
CA ASN A 3 -17.36 0.56 3.71
C ASN A 3 -16.36 1.69 3.85
N LEU A 4 -15.99 2.30 2.74
CA LEU A 4 -15.03 3.41 2.72
C LEU A 4 -15.76 4.71 3.01
N VAL A 5 -15.21 5.52 3.90
CA VAL A 5 -15.76 6.85 4.25
C VAL A 5 -14.92 7.98 3.69
N ASP A 6 -13.66 7.72 3.32
CA ASP A 6 -12.79 8.74 2.76
C ASP A 6 -11.72 8.06 1.89
N VAL A 7 -11.47 8.60 0.70
CA VAL A 7 -10.44 8.10 -0.21
C VAL A 7 -9.63 9.29 -0.69
N LYS A 8 -8.32 9.22 -0.51
CA LYS A 8 -7.40 10.27 -0.93
C LYS A 8 -6.32 9.71 -1.85
N ASN A 9 -6.01 10.45 -2.91
CA ASN A 9 -4.92 10.13 -3.82
C ASN A 9 -3.69 10.94 -3.47
N ARG A 10 -2.51 10.35 -3.66
CA ARG A 10 -1.23 11.05 -3.57
C ARG A 10 -1.04 11.77 -2.22
N VAL A 11 -1.12 10.99 -1.15
CA VAL A 11 -0.91 11.52 0.20
C VAL A 11 0.58 11.59 0.49
N ILE A 12 1.06 12.73 0.96
CA ILE A 12 2.46 12.93 1.29
C ILE A 12 2.66 12.72 2.79
N LEU A 13 3.58 11.82 3.14
CA LEU A 13 4.02 11.62 4.52
C LEU A 13 5.43 12.16 4.68
N GLN A 14 5.67 12.84 5.80
CA GLN A 14 7.01 13.36 6.10
C GLN A 14 7.70 12.46 7.12
N ARG A 15 8.91 12.01 6.78
CA ARG A 15 9.75 11.23 7.67
C ARG A 15 10.41 12.16 8.71
N ASP A 16 10.90 11.55 9.79
CA ASP A 16 11.59 12.29 10.85
C ASP A 16 12.88 12.98 10.35
N ASP A 17 13.49 12.43 9.30
CA ASP A 17 14.70 13.00 8.68
C ASP A 17 14.38 14.11 7.66
N GLY A 18 13.12 14.52 7.54
CA GLY A 18 12.68 15.56 6.61
C GLY A 18 12.35 15.07 5.20
N ARG A 19 12.62 13.80 4.89
CA ARG A 19 12.31 13.23 3.56
C ARG A 19 10.82 12.97 3.46
N LYS A 20 10.29 13.07 2.26
CA LYS A 20 8.86 12.87 1.98
C LYS A 20 8.65 11.55 1.26
N LEU A 21 7.62 10.82 1.69
CA LEU A 21 7.16 9.60 1.03
C LEU A 21 5.76 9.84 0.49
N GLU A 22 5.49 9.37 -0.73
CA GLU A 22 4.18 9.52 -1.35
C GLU A 22 3.42 8.21 -1.31
N ILE A 23 2.18 8.26 -0.81
CA ILE A 23 1.24 7.14 -0.85
C ILE A 23 0.30 7.38 -2.03
N ASP A 24 0.20 6.41 -2.93
CA ASP A 24 -0.62 6.55 -4.13
C ASP A 24 -2.11 6.65 -3.81
N LEU A 25 -2.58 5.82 -2.90
CA LEU A 25 -3.98 5.84 -2.50
C LEU A 25 -4.10 5.49 -1.02
N LEU A 26 -4.87 6.28 -0.30
CA LEU A 26 -5.17 6.06 1.12
C LEU A 26 -6.68 6.15 1.32
N ALA A 27 -7.26 5.11 1.90
CA ALA A 27 -8.69 5.07 2.19
C ALA A 27 -8.94 4.77 3.66
N ALA A 28 -9.94 5.41 4.23
CA ALA A 28 -10.39 5.13 5.59
C ALA A 28 -11.70 4.36 5.53
N SER A 29 -11.84 3.34 6.37
CA SER A 29 -13.07 2.57 6.48
C SER A 29 -13.88 3.01 7.70
N LYS A 30 -15.17 2.64 7.74
CA LYS A 30 -16.04 2.96 8.87
C LYS A 30 -15.61 2.30 10.16
N ASP A 31 -14.91 1.16 10.07
CA ASP A 31 -14.42 0.45 11.25
C ASP A 31 -13.01 0.90 11.67
N ASN A 32 -12.63 2.09 11.24
CA ASN A 32 -11.41 2.77 11.66
C ASN A 32 -10.12 2.12 11.18
N ARG A 33 -10.16 1.43 10.03
CA ARG A 33 -8.96 0.91 9.38
C ARG A 33 -8.48 1.86 8.30
N LEU A 34 -7.17 1.92 8.10
CA LEU A 34 -6.55 2.64 7.00
C LEU A 34 -6.10 1.64 5.94
N ILE A 35 -6.56 1.82 4.72
CA ILE A 35 -6.18 0.97 3.60
C ILE A 35 -5.22 1.78 2.72
N THR A 36 -3.99 1.31 2.57
CA THR A 36 -3.00 1.99 1.74
C THR A 36 -2.66 1.12 0.54
N VAL A 37 -2.67 1.73 -0.65
CA VAL A 37 -2.45 1.01 -1.90
C VAL A 37 -1.28 1.63 -2.66
N GLU A 38 -0.32 0.79 -3.04
CA GLU A 38 0.74 1.14 -3.98
C GLU A 38 0.32 0.67 -5.36
N VAL A 39 0.37 1.57 -6.35
CA VAL A 39 -0.09 1.26 -7.71
C VAL A 39 1.08 1.27 -8.67
N LYS A 40 1.31 0.16 -9.38
CA LYS A 40 2.34 0.02 -10.41
C LYS A 40 1.67 -0.27 -11.75
N LYS A 41 1.68 0.71 -12.64
CA LYS A 41 0.99 0.63 -13.94
C LYS A 41 1.89 0.13 -15.07
N THR A 42 3.16 -0.15 -14.79
CA THR A 42 4.10 -0.63 -15.81
C THR A 42 3.82 -2.08 -16.19
N LYS A 43 4.29 -2.48 -17.36
CA LYS A 43 4.18 -3.88 -17.82
C LYS A 43 5.24 -4.78 -17.18
N ALA A 44 6.25 -4.20 -16.57
CA ALA A 44 7.29 -4.96 -15.88
C ALA A 44 6.74 -5.54 -14.59
N LYS A 45 7.25 -6.72 -14.21
CA LYS A 45 6.88 -7.35 -12.95
C LYS A 45 7.43 -6.54 -11.77
N THR A 46 6.62 -6.41 -10.72
CA THR A 46 7.03 -5.76 -9.49
C THR A 46 7.93 -6.70 -8.70
N GLY A 47 9.16 -6.25 -8.42
CA GLY A 47 10.14 -7.03 -7.67
C GLY A 47 10.13 -6.71 -6.17
N PRO A 48 10.98 -7.42 -5.39
CA PRO A 48 11.00 -7.26 -3.93
C PRO A 48 11.42 -5.88 -3.48
N ARG A 49 12.26 -5.15 -4.24
CA ARG A 49 12.70 -3.80 -3.87
C ARG A 49 11.52 -2.83 -3.75
N ILE A 50 10.57 -2.92 -4.68
CA ILE A 50 9.35 -2.11 -4.66
C ILE A 50 8.55 -2.39 -3.38
N ILE A 51 8.46 -3.68 -3.01
CA ILE A 51 7.73 -4.09 -1.80
C ILE A 51 8.43 -3.56 -0.54
N GLU A 52 9.76 -3.64 -0.50
CA GLU A 52 10.53 -3.11 0.63
C GLU A 52 10.33 -1.60 0.79
N ASP A 53 10.36 -0.85 -0.32
CA ASP A 53 10.11 0.58 -0.29
C ASP A 53 8.69 0.90 0.20
N PHE A 54 7.71 0.09 -0.22
CA PHE A 54 6.34 0.24 0.23
C PHE A 54 6.19 -0.04 1.73
N LEU A 55 6.93 -1.02 2.25
CA LEU A 55 6.90 -1.33 3.69
C LEU A 55 7.36 -0.15 4.54
N GLU A 56 8.30 0.67 4.05
CA GLU A 56 8.69 1.90 4.75
C GLU A 56 7.50 2.85 4.88
N LYS A 57 6.72 2.98 3.82
CA LYS A 57 5.53 3.84 3.83
C LYS A 57 4.48 3.31 4.80
N VAL A 58 4.27 1.99 4.80
CA VAL A 58 3.31 1.34 5.71
C VAL A 58 3.73 1.54 7.16
N ASP A 59 5.01 1.38 7.45
CA ASP A 59 5.55 1.56 8.80
C ASP A 59 5.37 3.01 9.27
N LEU A 60 5.70 3.97 8.42
CA LEU A 60 5.54 5.39 8.76
C LEU A 60 4.07 5.75 9.00
N LEU A 61 3.18 5.25 8.13
CA LEU A 61 1.74 5.49 8.28
C LEU A 61 1.21 4.90 9.59
N THR A 62 1.66 3.70 9.94
CA THR A 62 1.28 3.03 11.19
C THR A 62 1.72 3.86 12.40
N ARG A 63 2.95 4.36 12.39
CA ARG A 63 3.47 5.15 13.50
C ARG A 63 2.76 6.49 13.67
N LYS A 64 2.33 7.09 12.55
CA LYS A 64 1.64 8.39 12.59
C LYS A 64 0.16 8.27 12.94
N ASN A 65 -0.40 7.06 12.93
CA ASN A 65 -1.82 6.84 13.20
C ASN A 65 -2.00 5.73 14.23
N PRO A 66 -1.52 5.95 15.46
CA PRO A 66 -1.63 4.92 16.51
C PRO A 66 -3.10 4.62 16.79
N GLY A 67 -3.40 3.33 16.96
CA GLY A 67 -4.77 2.89 17.20
C GLY A 67 -5.59 2.63 15.96
N GLU A 68 -5.06 2.93 14.77
CA GLU A 68 -5.74 2.66 13.50
C GLU A 68 -5.00 1.56 12.74
N PRO A 69 -5.57 0.36 12.63
CA PRO A 69 -4.92 -0.71 11.87
C PRO A 69 -4.72 -0.31 10.41
N VAL A 70 -3.54 -0.62 9.87
CA VAL A 70 -3.19 -0.32 8.47
C VAL A 70 -3.26 -1.60 7.66
N VAL A 71 -4.02 -1.57 6.57
CA VAL A 71 -4.17 -2.69 5.64
C VAL A 71 -3.41 -2.34 4.36
N PRO A 72 -2.24 -2.97 4.10
CA PRO A 72 -1.46 -2.66 2.91
C PRO A 72 -1.87 -3.51 1.72
N MET A 73 -1.85 -2.90 0.53
CA MET A 73 -2.16 -3.57 -0.72
C MET A 73 -1.27 -3.04 -1.84
N VAL A 74 -0.82 -3.91 -2.74
CA VAL A 74 -0.11 -3.51 -3.95
C VAL A 74 -0.88 -3.97 -5.17
N LEU A 75 -1.16 -3.04 -6.07
CA LEU A 75 -1.74 -3.31 -7.37
C LEU A 75 -0.62 -3.18 -8.41
N SER A 76 -0.32 -4.26 -9.13
CA SER A 76 0.69 -4.24 -10.18
C SER A 76 0.13 -4.85 -11.46
N LEU A 77 -0.03 -4.02 -12.49
CA LEU A 77 -0.57 -4.46 -13.77
C LEU A 77 0.38 -5.41 -14.52
N GLY A 78 1.67 -5.33 -14.24
CA GLY A 78 2.67 -6.23 -14.81
C GLY A 78 2.84 -7.54 -14.02
N GLY A 79 2.17 -7.68 -12.89
CA GLY A 79 2.31 -8.83 -12.02
C GLY A 79 3.48 -8.70 -11.06
N PHE A 80 3.86 -9.80 -10.45
CA PHE A 80 4.87 -9.83 -9.39
C PHE A 80 5.90 -10.93 -9.67
N THR A 81 7.15 -10.68 -9.27
CA THR A 81 8.16 -11.76 -9.26
C THR A 81 7.80 -12.73 -8.13
N GLY A 82 8.33 -13.97 -8.21
CA GLY A 82 8.12 -14.96 -7.15
C GLY A 82 8.65 -14.48 -5.81
N GLU A 83 9.79 -13.76 -5.82
CA GLU A 83 10.36 -13.20 -4.58
C GLU A 83 9.46 -12.13 -3.97
N ALA A 84 8.86 -11.28 -4.82
CA ALA A 84 7.93 -10.25 -4.35
C ALA A 84 6.66 -10.86 -3.77
N GLU A 85 6.11 -11.89 -4.42
CA GLU A 85 4.93 -12.59 -3.89
C GLU A 85 5.21 -13.23 -2.53
N LYS A 86 6.36 -13.85 -2.38
CA LYS A 86 6.77 -14.46 -1.12
C LYS A 86 6.87 -13.42 -0.02
N LEU A 87 7.52 -12.29 -0.31
CA LEU A 87 7.66 -11.19 0.64
C LEU A 87 6.31 -10.63 1.07
N CYS A 88 5.40 -10.45 0.11
CA CYS A 88 4.05 -9.97 0.41
C CYS A 88 3.30 -10.92 1.32
N ARG A 89 3.41 -12.24 1.09
CA ARG A 89 2.78 -13.22 1.98
C ARG A 89 3.36 -13.14 3.39
N GLU A 90 4.67 -13.04 3.51
CA GLU A 90 5.35 -12.96 4.80
C GLU A 90 4.97 -11.70 5.59
N LYS A 91 4.72 -10.61 4.88
CA LYS A 91 4.39 -9.31 5.48
C LYS A 91 2.90 -9.00 5.48
N GLU A 92 2.07 -9.97 5.08
CA GLU A 92 0.61 -9.82 5.05
C GLU A 92 0.16 -8.63 4.20
N ILE A 93 0.82 -8.44 3.05
CA ILE A 93 0.43 -7.44 2.06
C ILE A 93 -0.47 -8.11 1.03
N SER A 94 -1.67 -7.56 0.81
CA SER A 94 -2.56 -8.04 -0.23
C SER A 94 -2.04 -7.61 -1.60
N ILE A 95 -2.14 -8.48 -2.59
CA ILE A 95 -1.70 -8.17 -3.95
C ILE A 95 -2.82 -8.39 -4.96
N THR A 96 -2.80 -7.60 -6.03
CA THR A 96 -3.73 -7.78 -7.14
C THR A 96 -3.03 -7.35 -8.44
N GLU A 97 -3.41 -7.98 -9.55
CA GLU A 97 -2.85 -7.70 -10.88
C GLU A 97 -3.85 -6.99 -11.78
N GLU A 98 -5.08 -6.83 -11.35
CA GLU A 98 -6.12 -6.22 -12.17
C GLU A 98 -7.10 -5.41 -11.34
N ILE A 99 -7.68 -4.41 -12.00
CA ILE A 99 -8.78 -3.64 -11.42
C ILE A 99 -10.08 -4.26 -11.93
N LYS A 100 -10.93 -4.68 -11.01
CA LYS A 100 -12.23 -5.24 -11.35
C LYS A 100 -13.31 -4.21 -11.07
N LEU A 101 -14.03 -3.84 -12.12
CA LEU A 101 -15.08 -2.83 -12.05
C LEU A 101 -16.44 -3.50 -12.24
N TRP A 102 -17.06 -3.89 -11.13
CA TRP A 102 -18.44 -4.39 -11.14
C TRP A 102 -19.15 -4.18 -9.82
#